data_c1edd6647d8fea1b2b979445e77fba6f
#
_entry.id   c1edd6647d8fea1b2b979445e77fba6f
#
_cell.length_a   1.000
_cell.length_b   1.000
_cell.length_c   1.000
_cell.angle_alpha   90.00
_cell.angle_beta   90.00
_cell.angle_gamma   90.00
#
_symmetry.space_group_name_H-M   'P 1'
#
loop_
_entity.id
_entity.type
_entity.pdbx_description
1 polymer ?
#
loop_
_entity_poly.entity_id
_entity_poly.type
_entity_poly.pdbx_seq_one_letter_code
_entity_poly.pdbx_strand_id
1 'polypeptide(L)'
;MSKPSPNSYPVYFQRYIDQVPEEDLFIAFKNQAPIIRDFLATITEEKSFHFYAADKWTLKELLQHMIDTERVFNYRALSFARKEKASLPGFEENAYAASSNANSRTWQSMLDEFIIVRESTTLLFNSFSEEALQTSGIANDHHTSVMAVGFILLGHFYHHKKVIEERYLP
;
A
#
# COMPACT_ATOMS: atom_id res chain seq x y z
N MET A 1 -5.35 -18.96 0.42
CA MET A 1 -5.39 -18.69 -1.05
C MET A 1 -4.01 -18.31 -1.52
N SER A 2 -3.50 -18.98 -2.56
CA SER A 2 -2.16 -18.74 -3.10
C SER A 2 -2.01 -17.35 -3.74
N LYS A 3 -0.76 -16.91 -3.89
CA LYS A 3 -0.40 -15.69 -4.62
C LYS A 3 -1.12 -15.57 -5.96
N PRO A 4 -1.38 -14.33 -6.44
CA PRO A 4 -2.07 -14.12 -7.70
C PRO A 4 -1.24 -14.64 -8.88
N SER A 5 -1.93 -15.13 -9.93
CA SER A 5 -1.27 -15.55 -11.16
C SER A 5 -0.53 -14.37 -11.81
N PRO A 6 0.69 -14.55 -12.36
CA PRO A 6 1.46 -13.48 -13.01
C PRO A 6 0.73 -12.75 -14.15
N ASN A 7 -0.27 -13.39 -14.76
CA ASN A 7 -1.09 -12.79 -15.82
C ASN A 7 -2.27 -11.94 -15.29
N SER A 8 -2.47 -11.87 -13.97
CA SER A 8 -3.59 -11.17 -13.35
C SER A 8 -3.27 -9.76 -12.87
N TYR A 9 -2.08 -9.24 -13.20
CA TYR A 9 -1.61 -7.90 -12.88
C TYR A 9 -0.49 -7.45 -13.83
N PRO A 10 -0.23 -6.13 -13.95
CA PRO A 10 0.90 -5.62 -14.71
C PRO A 10 2.25 -6.11 -14.15
N VAL A 11 3.17 -6.49 -15.02
CA VAL A 11 4.49 -7.01 -14.64
C VAL A 11 5.27 -6.07 -13.70
N TYR A 12 5.03 -4.77 -13.80
CA TYR A 12 5.59 -3.77 -12.90
C TYR A 12 5.36 -4.07 -11.41
N PHE A 13 4.21 -4.68 -11.06
CA PHE A 13 3.87 -4.99 -9.68
C PHE A 13 4.49 -6.29 -9.16
N GLN A 14 5.11 -7.10 -10.02
CA GLN A 14 5.79 -8.32 -9.60
C GLN A 14 6.79 -8.06 -8.46
N ARG A 15 7.56 -6.99 -8.57
CA ARG A 15 8.55 -6.57 -7.57
C ARG A 15 7.98 -6.32 -6.17
N TYR A 16 6.70 -5.97 -6.05
CA TYR A 16 6.03 -5.83 -4.77
C TYR A 16 5.54 -7.18 -4.26
N ILE A 17 4.87 -7.94 -5.11
CA ILE A 17 4.32 -9.27 -4.77
C ILE A 17 5.43 -10.23 -4.31
N ASP A 18 6.60 -10.18 -4.92
CA ASP A 18 7.76 -10.99 -4.55
C ASP A 18 8.29 -10.69 -3.14
N GLN A 19 8.04 -9.51 -2.61
CA GLN A 19 8.47 -9.14 -1.25
C GLN A 19 7.56 -9.69 -0.14
N VAL A 20 6.37 -10.19 -0.49
CA VAL A 20 5.46 -10.79 0.49
C VAL A 20 5.89 -12.24 0.72
N PRO A 21 6.28 -12.61 1.94
CA PRO A 21 6.79 -13.97 2.20
C PRO A 21 5.69 -15.04 2.18
N GLU A 22 4.46 -14.67 2.57
CA GLU A 22 3.35 -15.60 2.66
C GLU A 22 2.72 -15.89 1.29
N GLU A 23 2.23 -17.12 1.14
CA GLU A 23 1.41 -17.52 0.00
C GLU A 23 -0.07 -17.16 0.18
N ASP A 24 -0.56 -17.10 1.42
CA ASP A 24 -1.94 -16.80 1.75
C ASP A 24 -2.13 -15.33 2.10
N LEU A 25 -3.07 -14.66 1.41
CA LEU A 25 -3.33 -13.23 1.56
C LEU A 25 -3.73 -12.84 2.98
N PHE A 26 -4.59 -13.62 3.63
CA PHE A 26 -5.13 -13.29 4.95
C PHE A 26 -4.09 -13.52 6.04
N ILE A 27 -3.27 -14.55 5.87
CA ILE A 27 -2.10 -14.79 6.74
C ILE A 27 -1.10 -13.65 6.58
N ALA A 28 -0.86 -13.18 5.36
CA ALA A 28 0.03 -12.07 5.09
C ALA A 28 -0.44 -10.76 5.76
N PHE A 29 -1.73 -10.40 5.66
CA PHE A 29 -2.28 -9.25 6.37
C PHE A 29 -2.11 -9.38 7.89
N LYS A 30 -2.43 -10.54 8.45
CA LYS A 30 -2.30 -10.81 9.89
C LYS A 30 -0.86 -10.67 10.37
N ASN A 31 0.08 -11.25 9.64
CA ASN A 31 1.51 -11.25 10.01
C ASN A 31 2.15 -9.86 9.84
N GLN A 32 1.73 -9.09 8.83
CA GLN A 32 2.30 -7.77 8.58
C GLN A 32 1.83 -6.70 9.58
N ALA A 33 0.66 -6.82 10.19
CA ALA A 33 0.11 -5.79 11.07
C ALA A 33 1.04 -5.41 12.26
N PRO A 34 1.62 -6.35 13.03
CA PRO A 34 2.61 -6.00 14.05
C PRO A 34 3.90 -5.41 13.44
N ILE A 35 4.36 -5.90 12.28
CA ILE A 35 5.57 -5.40 11.61
C ILE A 35 5.44 -3.92 11.27
N ILE A 36 4.27 -3.49 10.75
CA ILE A 36 3.98 -2.08 10.48
C ILE A 36 4.13 -1.23 11.74
N ARG A 37 3.42 -1.62 12.80
CA ARG A 37 3.40 -0.88 14.07
C ARG A 37 4.79 -0.77 14.67
N ASP A 38 5.45 -1.90 14.84
CA ASP A 38 6.75 -1.98 15.51
C ASP A 38 7.82 -1.21 14.73
N PHE A 39 7.84 -1.35 13.39
CA PHE A 39 8.80 -0.66 12.55
C PHE A 39 8.59 0.86 12.56
N LEU A 40 7.38 1.33 12.29
CA LEU A 40 7.12 2.78 12.20
C LEU A 40 7.22 3.47 13.57
N ALA A 41 6.98 2.76 14.68
CA ALA A 41 7.16 3.28 16.02
C ALA A 41 8.66 3.55 16.38
N THR A 42 9.60 2.99 15.63
CA THR A 42 11.04 3.30 15.84
C THR A 42 11.44 4.68 15.31
N ILE A 43 10.61 5.30 14.48
CA ILE A 43 10.92 6.59 13.86
C ILE A 43 10.42 7.71 14.77
N THR A 44 11.32 8.59 15.17
CA THR A 44 10.98 9.76 16.01
C THR A 44 10.38 10.89 15.18
N GLU A 45 9.68 11.82 15.84
CA GLU A 45 9.15 13.04 15.20
C GLU A 45 10.26 13.82 14.50
N GLU A 46 11.43 13.99 15.13
CA GLU A 46 12.58 14.67 14.54
C GLU A 46 13.06 13.96 13.26
N LYS A 47 13.22 12.64 13.31
CA LYS A 47 13.67 11.84 12.17
C LYS A 47 12.66 11.85 11.02
N SER A 48 11.38 12.03 11.30
CA SER A 48 10.32 12.03 10.29
C SER A 48 10.41 13.16 9.25
N PHE A 49 11.16 14.22 9.56
CA PHE A 49 11.47 15.31 8.61
C PHE A 49 12.67 15.01 7.70
N HIS A 50 13.38 13.91 7.95
CA HIS A 50 14.56 13.59 7.14
C HIS A 50 14.20 13.23 5.70
N PHE A 51 15.04 13.67 4.76
CA PHE A 51 15.08 13.27 3.36
C PHE A 51 16.55 12.92 3.01
N TYR A 52 16.75 11.86 2.23
CA TYR A 52 18.11 11.33 1.99
C TYR A 52 18.85 12.00 0.83
N ALA A 53 18.19 12.82 0.03
CA ALA A 53 18.78 13.62 -1.06
C ALA A 53 17.86 14.78 -1.42
N ALA A 54 18.42 15.81 -2.09
CA ALA A 54 17.61 16.91 -2.64
C ALA A 54 16.48 16.33 -3.53
N ASP A 55 15.33 16.96 -3.49
CA ASP A 55 14.12 16.58 -4.26
C ASP A 55 13.55 15.18 -3.92
N LYS A 56 13.93 14.61 -2.78
CA LYS A 56 13.30 13.39 -2.22
C LYS A 56 12.32 13.73 -1.12
N TRP A 57 11.32 12.90 -1.01
CA TRP A 57 10.30 13.02 0.03
C TRP A 57 10.89 12.92 1.42
N THR A 58 10.32 13.66 2.36
CA THR A 58 10.51 13.40 3.79
C THR A 58 9.89 12.06 4.16
N LEU A 59 10.25 11.51 5.32
CA LEU A 59 9.57 10.30 5.83
C LEU A 59 8.07 10.53 6.03
N LYS A 60 7.65 11.75 6.38
CA LYS A 60 6.22 12.11 6.48
C LYS A 60 5.52 12.05 5.13
N GLU A 61 6.12 12.62 4.10
CA GLU A 61 5.57 12.55 2.74
C GLU A 61 5.54 11.11 2.21
N LEU A 62 6.56 10.31 2.54
CA LEU A 62 6.59 8.88 2.19
C LEU A 62 5.49 8.10 2.91
N LEU A 63 5.27 8.34 4.21
CA LEU A 63 4.18 7.69 4.96
C LEU A 63 2.82 8.13 4.42
N GLN A 64 2.65 9.43 4.09
CA GLN A 64 1.42 9.91 3.47
C GLN A 64 1.17 9.25 2.11
N HIS A 65 2.21 9.10 1.28
CA HIS A 65 2.11 8.36 0.03
C HIS A 65 1.63 6.92 0.25
N MET A 66 2.12 6.23 1.28
CA MET A 66 1.63 4.87 1.59
C MET A 66 0.16 4.88 2.00
N ILE A 67 -0.28 5.86 2.82
CA ILE A 67 -1.68 6.02 3.23
C ILE A 67 -2.58 6.28 2.01
N ASP A 68 -2.20 7.21 1.16
CA ASP A 68 -3.00 7.60 -0.02
C ASP A 68 -3.09 6.46 -1.04
N THR A 69 -1.95 5.80 -1.30
CA THR A 69 -1.91 4.62 -2.17
C THR A 69 -2.84 3.53 -1.67
N GLU A 70 -2.84 3.26 -0.37
CA GLU A 70 -3.71 2.23 0.21
C GLU A 70 -5.19 2.56 0.03
N ARG A 71 -5.59 3.82 0.21
CA ARG A 71 -6.96 4.28 -0.05
C ARG A 71 -7.37 4.14 -1.50
N VAL A 72 -6.50 4.56 -2.43
CA VAL A 72 -6.76 4.43 -3.87
C VAL A 72 -6.90 2.96 -4.27
N PHE A 73 -6.03 2.10 -3.78
CA PHE A 73 -6.08 0.67 -4.09
C PHE A 73 -7.24 -0.05 -3.40
N ASN A 74 -7.68 0.38 -2.23
CA ASN A 74 -8.91 -0.11 -1.59
C ASN A 74 -10.15 0.23 -2.42
N TYR A 75 -10.23 1.44 -2.97
CA TYR A 75 -11.29 1.81 -3.88
C TYR A 75 -11.28 0.94 -5.15
N ARG A 76 -10.09 0.67 -5.71
CA ARG A 76 -9.94 -0.23 -6.85
C ARG A 76 -10.39 -1.66 -6.51
N ALA A 77 -9.94 -2.21 -5.39
CA ALA A 77 -10.32 -3.55 -4.94
C ALA A 77 -11.85 -3.67 -4.76
N LEU A 78 -12.47 -2.68 -4.11
CA LEU A 78 -13.92 -2.61 -3.94
C LEU A 78 -14.65 -2.59 -5.29
N SER A 79 -14.24 -1.69 -6.19
CA SER A 79 -14.86 -1.54 -7.51
C SER A 79 -14.76 -2.82 -8.34
N PHE A 80 -13.59 -3.43 -8.36
CA PHE A 80 -13.36 -4.69 -9.10
C PHE A 80 -14.16 -5.84 -8.51
N ALA A 81 -14.20 -5.96 -7.17
CA ALA A 81 -15.01 -6.96 -6.48
C ALA A 81 -16.52 -6.79 -6.73
N ARG A 82 -16.97 -5.58 -7.06
CA ARG A 82 -18.36 -5.26 -7.43
C ARG A 82 -18.59 -5.30 -8.95
N LYS A 83 -17.58 -5.76 -9.72
CA LYS A 83 -17.65 -5.93 -11.18
C LYS A 83 -17.89 -4.62 -11.94
N GLU A 84 -17.30 -3.50 -11.42
CA GLU A 84 -17.33 -2.20 -12.12
C GLU A 84 -16.75 -2.34 -13.53
N LYS A 85 -17.44 -1.74 -14.50
CA LYS A 85 -17.09 -1.82 -15.93
C LYS A 85 -16.20 -0.67 -16.40
N ALA A 86 -16.30 0.46 -15.71
CA ALA A 86 -15.53 1.65 -16.07
C ALA A 86 -14.05 1.46 -15.71
N SER A 87 -13.16 1.93 -16.59
CA SER A 87 -11.75 2.05 -16.25
C SER A 87 -11.57 3.14 -15.19
N LEU A 88 -10.91 2.79 -14.09
CA LEU A 88 -10.60 3.75 -13.04
C LEU A 88 -9.34 4.56 -13.40
N PRO A 89 -9.28 5.85 -13.04
CA PRO A 89 -8.12 6.69 -13.35
C PRO A 89 -6.86 6.24 -12.62
N GLY A 90 -5.70 6.62 -13.19
CA GLY A 90 -4.44 6.69 -12.48
C GLY A 90 -4.44 7.85 -11.48
N PHE A 91 -3.38 7.95 -10.67
CA PHE A 91 -3.07 9.13 -9.87
C PHE A 91 -1.58 9.42 -9.96
N GLU A 92 -1.22 10.69 -9.81
CA GLU A 92 0.18 11.12 -9.85
C GLU A 92 0.70 11.31 -8.43
N GLU A 93 1.55 10.39 -8.01
CA GLU A 93 2.01 10.26 -6.62
C GLU A 93 2.81 11.47 -6.13
N ASN A 94 3.60 12.12 -7.01
CA ASN A 94 4.36 13.32 -6.63
C ASN A 94 3.43 14.53 -6.41
N ALA A 95 2.39 14.68 -7.24
CA ALA A 95 1.41 15.75 -7.05
C ALA A 95 0.61 15.54 -5.76
N TYR A 96 0.28 14.29 -5.41
CA TYR A 96 -0.38 13.96 -4.14
C TYR A 96 0.53 14.27 -2.96
N ALA A 97 1.78 13.84 -2.98
CA ALA A 97 2.75 14.14 -1.92
C ALA A 97 2.91 15.66 -1.71
N ALA A 98 3.10 16.41 -2.80
CA ALA A 98 3.27 17.86 -2.75
C ALA A 98 2.06 18.62 -2.19
N SER A 99 0.84 18.11 -2.43
CA SER A 99 -0.42 18.73 -1.96
C SER A 99 -0.90 18.18 -0.62
N SER A 100 -0.26 17.15 -0.07
CA SER A 100 -0.72 16.42 1.11
C SER A 100 -0.64 17.18 2.43
N ASN A 101 0.21 18.23 2.49
CA ASN A 101 0.54 18.94 3.73
C ASN A 101 1.08 18.01 4.86
N ALA A 102 1.72 16.89 4.49
CA ALA A 102 2.18 15.86 5.42
C ALA A 102 3.13 16.42 6.50
N ASN A 103 4.02 17.34 6.12
CA ASN A 103 5.01 17.93 7.03
C ASN A 103 4.42 18.79 8.14
N SER A 104 3.14 19.20 8.06
CA SER A 104 2.45 19.93 9.12
C SER A 104 1.83 19.03 10.20
N ARG A 105 1.80 17.71 9.94
CA ARG A 105 1.21 16.70 10.83
C ARG A 105 2.26 16.16 11.80
N THR A 106 1.82 15.62 12.95
CA THR A 106 2.70 14.84 13.82
C THR A 106 2.89 13.44 13.25
N TRP A 107 4.10 12.88 13.44
CA TRP A 107 4.39 11.50 13.03
C TRP A 107 3.42 10.51 13.65
N GLN A 108 3.11 10.67 14.95
CA GLN A 108 2.19 9.80 15.66
C GLN A 108 0.79 9.80 15.03
N SER A 109 0.26 10.98 14.65
CA SER A 109 -1.07 11.03 14.02
C SER A 109 -1.12 10.34 12.66
N MET A 110 -0.01 10.35 11.93
CA MET A 110 0.09 9.67 10.63
C MET A 110 0.26 8.17 10.79
N LEU A 111 1.01 7.74 11.80
CA LEU A 111 1.14 6.32 12.18
C LEU A 111 -0.23 5.74 12.57
N ASP A 112 -0.96 6.43 13.44
CA ASP A 112 -2.30 6.01 13.87
C ASP A 112 -3.25 5.89 12.67
N GLU A 113 -3.22 6.86 11.76
CA GLU A 113 -4.01 6.83 10.53
C GLU A 113 -3.63 5.63 9.64
N PHE A 114 -2.35 5.37 9.42
CA PHE A 114 -1.93 4.25 8.59
C PHE A 114 -2.38 2.91 9.18
N ILE A 115 -2.27 2.73 10.50
CA ILE A 115 -2.76 1.53 11.19
C ILE A 115 -4.26 1.35 10.96
N ILE A 116 -5.07 2.40 11.14
CA ILE A 116 -6.51 2.36 10.94
C ILE A 116 -6.88 2.04 9.49
N VAL A 117 -6.18 2.66 8.54
CA VAL A 117 -6.40 2.40 7.11
C VAL A 117 -6.06 0.94 6.78
N ARG A 118 -4.95 0.39 7.30
CA ARG A 118 -4.57 -1.02 7.12
C ARG A 118 -5.57 -1.98 7.76
N GLU A 119 -6.09 -1.66 8.92
CA GLU A 119 -7.17 -2.44 9.55
C GLU A 119 -8.43 -2.43 8.69
N SER A 120 -8.83 -1.25 8.18
CA SER A 120 -9.94 -1.12 7.23
C SER A 120 -9.72 -1.93 5.95
N THR A 121 -8.50 -1.91 5.40
CA THR A 121 -8.11 -2.76 4.26
C THR A 121 -8.31 -4.23 4.57
N THR A 122 -7.84 -4.68 5.73
CA THR A 122 -7.96 -6.08 6.15
C THR A 122 -9.44 -6.48 6.26
N LEU A 123 -10.28 -5.64 6.85
CA LEU A 123 -11.72 -5.87 6.94
C LEU A 123 -12.39 -5.90 5.56
N LEU A 124 -11.99 -5.01 4.65
CA LEU A 124 -12.50 -5.00 3.28
C LEU A 124 -12.20 -6.33 2.56
N PHE A 125 -10.94 -6.78 2.59
CA PHE A 125 -10.55 -8.03 1.94
C PHE A 125 -11.20 -9.26 2.60
N ASN A 126 -11.35 -9.28 3.92
CA ASN A 126 -12.08 -10.34 4.64
C ASN A 126 -13.58 -10.40 4.29
N SER A 127 -14.15 -9.32 3.76
CA SER A 127 -15.55 -9.28 3.32
C SER A 127 -15.78 -9.86 1.91
N PHE A 128 -14.71 -10.10 1.16
CA PHE A 128 -14.81 -10.62 -0.19
C PHE A 128 -14.95 -12.14 -0.21
N SER A 129 -15.85 -12.64 -1.06
CA SER A 129 -15.93 -14.08 -1.37
C SER A 129 -14.71 -14.51 -2.22
N GLU A 130 -14.48 -15.81 -2.29
CA GLU A 130 -13.44 -16.38 -3.17
C GLU A 130 -13.63 -15.96 -4.63
N GLU A 131 -14.89 -15.94 -5.12
CA GLU A 131 -15.20 -15.45 -6.45
C GLU A 131 -14.82 -13.99 -6.62
N ALA A 132 -15.15 -13.13 -5.65
CA ALA A 132 -14.82 -11.71 -5.69
C ALA A 132 -13.32 -11.45 -5.71
N LEU A 133 -12.52 -12.23 -4.99
CA LEU A 133 -11.06 -12.13 -5.01
C LEU A 133 -10.44 -12.47 -6.37
N GLN A 134 -11.11 -13.29 -7.17
CA GLN A 134 -10.68 -13.65 -8.54
C GLN A 134 -11.19 -12.66 -9.60
N THR A 135 -12.12 -11.76 -9.27
CA THR A 135 -12.54 -10.73 -10.22
C THR A 135 -11.40 -9.76 -10.52
N SER A 136 -11.49 -9.11 -11.66
CA SER A 136 -10.53 -8.09 -12.08
C SER A 136 -11.24 -6.88 -12.67
N GLY A 137 -10.55 -5.75 -12.67
CA GLY A 137 -10.99 -4.53 -13.33
C GLY A 137 -9.84 -3.81 -13.99
N ILE A 138 -10.13 -2.66 -14.57
CA ILE A 138 -9.14 -1.84 -15.26
C ILE A 138 -8.90 -0.57 -14.43
N ALA A 139 -7.64 -0.28 -14.15
CA ALA A 139 -7.21 0.99 -13.59
C ALA A 139 -5.91 1.44 -14.25
N ASN A 140 -5.83 2.72 -14.62
CA ASN A 140 -4.67 3.26 -15.33
C ASN A 140 -4.30 2.39 -16.56
N ASP A 141 -5.33 2.01 -17.35
CA ASP A 141 -5.26 1.18 -18.55
C ASP A 141 -4.72 -0.24 -18.37
N HIS A 142 -4.62 -0.72 -17.14
CA HIS A 142 -4.11 -2.04 -16.82
C HIS A 142 -5.14 -2.91 -16.09
N HIS A 143 -5.25 -4.16 -16.49
CA HIS A 143 -6.02 -5.17 -15.77
C HIS A 143 -5.31 -5.60 -14.48
N THR A 144 -6.08 -5.66 -13.39
CA THR A 144 -5.56 -6.16 -12.11
C THR A 144 -6.66 -6.91 -11.37
N SER A 145 -6.37 -8.11 -10.86
CA SER A 145 -7.31 -8.85 -10.02
C SER A 145 -7.36 -8.29 -8.60
N VAL A 146 -8.50 -8.49 -7.92
CA VAL A 146 -8.67 -8.10 -6.51
C VAL A 146 -7.61 -8.76 -5.64
N MET A 147 -7.34 -10.05 -5.84
CA MET A 147 -6.26 -10.78 -5.16
C MET A 147 -4.90 -10.08 -5.34
N ALA A 148 -4.58 -9.69 -6.58
CA ALA A 148 -3.32 -9.00 -6.85
C ALA A 148 -3.26 -7.64 -6.15
N VAL A 149 -4.35 -6.88 -6.09
CA VAL A 149 -4.39 -5.61 -5.34
C VAL A 149 -4.00 -5.81 -3.88
N GLY A 150 -4.50 -6.86 -3.22
CA GLY A 150 -4.13 -7.17 -1.83
C GLY A 150 -2.64 -7.44 -1.66
N PHE A 151 -2.06 -8.29 -2.51
CA PHE A 151 -0.61 -8.57 -2.46
C PHE A 151 0.25 -7.36 -2.85
N ILE A 152 -0.21 -6.51 -3.77
CA ILE A 152 0.46 -5.26 -4.12
C ILE A 152 0.52 -4.33 -2.90
N LEU A 153 -0.56 -4.17 -2.15
CA LEU A 153 -0.59 -3.34 -0.93
C LEU A 153 0.38 -3.85 0.14
N LEU A 154 0.41 -5.15 0.36
CA LEU A 154 1.35 -5.77 1.29
C LEU A 154 2.81 -5.56 0.86
N GLY A 155 3.10 -5.83 -0.40
CA GLY A 155 4.45 -5.67 -0.95
C GLY A 155 4.90 -4.22 -1.06
N HIS A 156 3.97 -3.29 -1.28
CA HIS A 156 4.25 -1.85 -1.28
C HIS A 156 4.77 -1.36 0.07
N PHE A 157 4.19 -1.83 1.16
CA PHE A 157 4.74 -1.56 2.50
C PHE A 157 6.16 -2.13 2.66
N TYR A 158 6.40 -3.39 2.31
CA TYR A 158 7.73 -3.99 2.41
C TYR A 158 8.76 -3.25 1.56
N HIS A 159 8.37 -2.83 0.35
CA HIS A 159 9.22 -2.02 -0.51
C HIS A 159 9.65 -0.72 0.18
N HIS A 160 8.69 0.04 0.71
CA HIS A 160 9.00 1.31 1.37
C HIS A 160 9.71 1.10 2.71
N LYS A 161 9.39 0.05 3.47
CA LYS A 161 10.15 -0.33 4.65
C LYS A 161 11.64 -0.51 4.30
N LYS A 162 11.94 -1.28 3.25
CA LYS A 162 13.31 -1.48 2.77
C LYS A 162 13.98 -0.16 2.36
N VAL A 163 13.28 0.69 1.61
CA VAL A 163 13.78 2.02 1.22
C VAL A 163 14.09 2.88 2.45
N ILE A 164 13.24 2.84 3.47
CA ILE A 164 13.46 3.58 4.73
C ILE A 164 14.72 3.06 5.43
N GLU A 165 14.85 1.75 5.59
CA GLU A 165 16.01 1.11 6.24
C GLU A 165 17.32 1.43 5.53
N GLU A 166 17.33 1.37 4.19
CA GLU A 166 18.56 1.52 3.39
C GLU A 166 18.97 2.99 3.16
N ARG A 167 18.02 3.93 3.18
CA ARG A 167 18.29 5.31 2.75
C ARG A 167 17.99 6.37 3.78
N TYR A 168 17.02 6.17 4.65
CA TYR A 168 16.61 7.16 5.65
C TYR A 168 17.17 6.88 7.05
N LEU A 169 17.49 5.61 7.34
CA LEU A 169 17.97 5.14 8.64
C LEU A 169 19.35 4.44 8.55
N PRO A 170 20.28 4.88 7.71
CA PRO A 170 21.60 4.25 7.62
C PRO A 170 22.41 4.47 8.90
#